data_bd402d31c3e2417ab6b605a318cefda9
#
_entry.id   bd402d31c3e2417ab6b605a318cefda9
#
_cell.length_a   1.000
_cell.length_b   1.000
_cell.length_c   1.000
_cell.angle_alpha   90.00
_cell.angle_beta   90.00
_cell.angle_gamma   90.00
#
_symmetry.space_group_name_H-M   'P 1'
#
loop_
_entity.id
_entity.type
_entity.pdbx_description
1 polymer ?
#
loop_
_entity_poly.entity_id
_entity_poly.type
_entity_poly.pdbx_seq_one_letter_code
_entity_poly.pdbx_strand_id
1 'polypeptide(L)'
;MMFLRIEDVSHVPPGSARPTLTKCFVGFPKQGLVLLVGKSGAGKSTLLHLIAGLSEPTEGGIYILDDDEVEEYEEEEEKEGGGKATTTQMLQTRRRRKTHTPAAERTKKVGLCFQFPERHFLGRTILEELTFGWPQNARSFRMRRELAETTKRALRAVDMQEYPLESEVKTLSGGYKRRLALACQLARDPKVLCLDEPLAGLDWKSRSDVAKVLEKLKRERLIVVVTHDVEEMKRIADFAYRVRDNGKGIEEEIGLAEGGGGVSWFEKGDETTAALKSEFGEFL
;
A
#
# COMPACT_ATOMS: atom_id res chain seq x y z
N MET A 1 -3.78 -10.85 12.32
CA MET A 1 -2.45 -11.18 11.73
C MET A 1 -2.03 -10.06 10.79
N MET A 2 -0.82 -9.50 10.96
CA MET A 2 -0.31 -8.41 10.11
C MET A 2 0.31 -9.01 8.85
N PHE A 3 -0.14 -8.56 7.69
CA PHE A 3 0.29 -9.05 6.37
C PHE A 3 1.55 -8.35 5.84
N LEU A 4 1.64 -7.04 5.99
CA LEU A 4 2.81 -6.24 5.66
C LEU A 4 3.38 -5.66 6.96
N ARG A 5 4.66 -5.92 7.25
CA ARG A 5 5.34 -5.39 8.44
C ARG A 5 6.57 -4.58 8.05
N ILE A 6 6.75 -3.50 8.75
CA ILE A 6 7.91 -2.60 8.67
C ILE A 6 8.54 -2.63 10.06
N GLU A 7 9.79 -3.07 10.16
CA GLU A 7 10.47 -3.31 11.43
C GLU A 7 11.81 -2.57 11.45
N ASP A 8 11.93 -1.62 12.38
CA ASP A 8 13.12 -0.80 12.63
C ASP A 8 13.68 -0.12 11.37
N VAL A 9 12.78 0.29 10.45
CA VAL A 9 13.18 0.83 9.17
C VAL A 9 13.69 2.26 9.31
N SER A 10 14.93 2.47 8.90
CA SER A 10 15.53 3.78 8.67
C SER A 10 15.91 3.92 7.19
N HIS A 11 15.80 5.13 6.65
CA HIS A 11 16.18 5.40 5.26
C HIS A 11 16.84 6.75 5.09
N VAL A 12 18.02 6.73 4.50
CA VAL A 12 18.78 7.91 4.08
C VAL A 12 18.81 7.91 2.54
N PRO A 13 18.17 8.88 1.88
CA PRO A 13 18.22 8.95 0.42
C PRO A 13 19.64 9.12 -0.11
N PRO A 14 19.97 8.54 -1.28
CA PRO A 14 21.28 8.73 -1.90
C PRO A 14 21.63 10.22 -2.04
N GLY A 15 22.83 10.60 -1.61
CA GLY A 15 23.30 11.99 -1.64
C GLY A 15 22.77 12.90 -0.53
N SER A 16 21.94 12.40 0.38
CA SER A 16 21.48 13.13 1.57
C SER A 16 22.32 12.74 2.80
N ALA A 17 22.62 13.73 3.66
CA ALA A 17 23.21 13.49 4.98
C ALA A 17 22.15 13.28 6.07
N ARG A 18 20.85 13.48 5.76
CA ARG A 18 19.77 13.41 6.74
C ARG A 18 18.83 12.26 6.41
N PRO A 19 18.45 11.44 7.41
CA PRO A 19 17.45 10.41 7.23
C PRO A 19 16.07 11.04 6.94
N THR A 20 15.31 10.41 6.06
CA THR A 20 13.89 10.74 5.83
C THR A 20 12.97 9.90 6.70
N LEU A 21 13.44 8.71 7.11
CA LEU A 21 12.75 7.81 8.05
C LEU A 21 13.76 7.31 9.08
N THR A 22 13.33 7.17 10.33
CA THR A 22 14.19 6.72 11.43
C THR A 22 13.42 5.77 12.34
N LYS A 23 13.88 4.52 12.43
CA LYS A 23 13.33 3.48 13.33
C LYS A 23 11.81 3.35 13.26
N CYS A 24 11.28 3.23 12.05
CA CYS A 24 9.85 3.08 11.83
C CYS A 24 9.42 1.64 12.09
N PHE A 25 8.33 1.49 12.86
CA PHE A 25 7.66 0.23 13.12
C PHE A 25 6.20 0.38 12.78
N VAL A 26 5.66 -0.44 11.90
CA VAL A 26 4.22 -0.48 11.60
C VAL A 26 3.84 -1.81 10.96
N GLY A 27 2.63 -2.28 11.30
CA GLY A 27 2.03 -3.46 10.69
C GLY A 27 0.73 -3.10 10.00
N PHE A 28 0.48 -3.69 8.83
CA PHE A 28 -0.73 -3.48 8.05
C PHE A 28 -1.48 -4.80 7.86
N PRO A 29 -2.83 -4.78 7.83
CA PRO A 29 -3.64 -5.95 7.59
C PRO A 29 -3.50 -6.47 6.16
N LYS A 30 -4.07 -7.65 5.87
CA LYS A 30 -4.06 -8.24 4.53
C LYS A 30 -4.94 -7.49 3.53
N GLN A 31 -6.00 -6.85 4.00
CA GLN A 31 -6.96 -6.10 3.21
C GLN A 31 -7.45 -4.89 3.99
N GLY A 32 -7.99 -3.93 3.29
CA GLY A 32 -8.46 -2.66 3.85
C GLY A 32 -7.75 -1.46 3.25
N LEU A 33 -8.25 -0.27 3.55
CA LEU A 33 -7.66 0.99 3.13
C LEU A 33 -7.00 1.68 4.34
N VAL A 34 -5.71 1.88 4.22
CA VAL A 34 -4.84 2.54 5.21
C VAL A 34 -4.49 3.93 4.73
N LEU A 35 -4.73 4.95 5.54
CA LEU A 35 -4.23 6.29 5.31
C LEU A 35 -2.90 6.51 6.03
N LEU A 36 -1.93 7.06 5.32
CA LEU A 36 -0.70 7.61 5.90
C LEU A 36 -0.82 9.14 5.93
N VAL A 37 -0.97 9.69 7.12
CA VAL A 37 -1.08 11.14 7.35
C VAL A 37 0.20 11.69 7.98
N GLY A 38 0.39 13.00 7.95
CA GLY A 38 1.55 13.68 8.52
C GLY A 38 1.97 14.87 7.69
N LYS A 39 2.83 15.73 8.26
CA LYS A 39 3.31 16.96 7.60
C LYS A 39 3.99 16.70 6.27
N SER A 40 4.04 17.73 5.42
CA SER A 40 4.86 17.70 4.22
C SER A 40 6.34 17.46 4.62
N GLY A 41 7.00 16.55 3.88
CA GLY A 41 8.39 16.19 4.22
C GLY A 41 8.56 15.14 5.35
N ALA A 42 7.50 14.67 5.99
CA ALA A 42 7.59 13.65 7.05
C ALA A 42 8.06 12.26 6.57
N GLY A 43 8.20 12.05 5.26
CA GLY A 43 8.67 10.77 4.71
C GLY A 43 7.57 9.83 4.21
N LYS A 44 6.32 10.29 4.09
CA LYS A 44 5.18 9.46 3.65
C LYS A 44 5.40 8.82 2.27
N SER A 45 5.71 9.61 1.25
CA SER A 45 6.01 9.10 -0.09
C SER A 45 7.27 8.23 -0.11
N THR A 46 8.28 8.56 0.71
CA THR A 46 9.45 7.70 0.89
C THR A 46 9.05 6.32 1.42
N LEU A 47 8.14 6.28 2.40
CA LEU A 47 7.63 5.00 2.93
C LEU A 47 6.89 4.19 1.85
N LEU A 48 6.03 4.84 1.03
CA LEU A 48 5.40 4.18 -0.11
C LEU A 48 6.43 3.61 -1.09
N HIS A 49 7.48 4.36 -1.41
CA HIS A 49 8.54 3.91 -2.32
C HIS A 49 9.30 2.71 -1.76
N LEU A 50 9.59 2.70 -0.46
CA LEU A 50 10.20 1.56 0.21
C LEU A 50 9.29 0.33 0.18
N ILE A 51 8.00 0.47 0.51
CA ILE A 51 7.01 -0.62 0.44
C ILE A 51 6.94 -1.17 -0.99
N ALA A 52 6.90 -0.30 -1.99
CA ALA A 52 6.83 -0.68 -3.41
C ALA A 52 8.13 -1.28 -3.97
N GLY A 53 9.23 -1.26 -3.21
CA GLY A 53 10.51 -1.80 -3.66
C GLY A 53 11.23 -0.91 -4.67
N LEU A 54 10.94 0.39 -4.73
CA LEU A 54 11.70 1.35 -5.55
C LEU A 54 13.06 1.68 -4.92
N SER A 55 13.20 1.46 -3.62
CA SER A 55 14.46 1.59 -2.88
C SER A 55 14.51 0.58 -1.74
N GLU A 56 15.70 0.35 -1.21
CA GLU A 56 15.89 -0.47 -0.01
C GLU A 56 16.02 0.42 1.21
N PRO A 57 15.57 -0.02 2.40
CA PRO A 57 15.86 0.65 3.64
C PRO A 57 17.37 0.64 3.90
N THR A 58 17.88 1.66 4.58
CA THR A 58 19.29 1.70 5.02
C THR A 58 19.51 0.75 6.19
N GLU A 59 18.51 0.65 7.07
CA GLU A 59 18.47 -0.25 8.22
C GLU A 59 17.07 -0.82 8.39
N GLY A 60 16.98 -1.97 9.09
CA GLY A 60 15.70 -2.63 9.34
C GLY A 60 15.19 -3.45 8.17
N GLY A 61 13.91 -3.82 8.18
CA GLY A 61 13.34 -4.71 7.17
C GLY A 61 11.86 -4.47 6.89
N ILE A 62 11.46 -4.84 5.66
CA ILE A 62 10.08 -4.83 5.20
C ILE A 62 9.70 -6.25 4.83
N TYR A 63 8.59 -6.75 5.38
CA TYR A 63 8.16 -8.13 5.27
C TYR A 63 6.74 -8.16 4.70
N ILE A 64 6.56 -8.85 3.57
CA ILE A 64 5.25 -9.14 3.00
C ILE A 64 5.01 -10.64 3.17
N LEU A 65 4.05 -11.00 4.01
CA LEU A 65 3.76 -12.39 4.36
C LEU A 65 2.87 -13.02 3.28
N ASP A 66 3.20 -14.24 2.86
CA ASP A 66 2.34 -15.05 2.03
C ASP A 66 1.38 -15.87 2.89
N ASP A 67 0.24 -16.29 2.31
CA ASP A 67 -0.84 -16.98 3.05
C ASP A 67 -0.40 -18.34 3.63
N ASP A 68 0.62 -18.94 3.05
CA ASP A 68 1.16 -20.24 3.48
C ASP A 68 2.21 -20.11 4.61
N GLU A 69 2.58 -18.89 4.99
CA GLU A 69 3.54 -18.64 6.05
C GLU A 69 2.84 -18.40 7.39
N VAL A 70 2.50 -19.48 8.09
CA VAL A 70 1.96 -19.43 9.45
C VAL A 70 3.06 -19.01 10.42
N GLU A 71 2.84 -17.93 11.18
CA GLU A 71 3.69 -17.59 12.31
C GLU A 71 3.36 -18.56 13.47
N GLU A 72 4.17 -19.56 13.68
CA GLU A 72 4.18 -20.31 14.95
C GLU A 72 4.91 -19.44 15.98
N TYR A 73 4.18 -18.91 16.93
CA TYR A 73 4.74 -18.33 18.15
C TYR A 73 5.12 -19.47 19.08
N GLU A 74 6.41 -19.66 19.33
CA GLU A 74 6.86 -20.47 20.47
C GLU A 74 6.83 -19.54 21.69
N GLU A 75 5.98 -19.86 22.66
CA GLU A 75 6.13 -19.38 24.03
C GLU A 75 7.37 -20.06 24.62
N GLU A 76 8.42 -19.32 24.89
CA GLU A 76 9.53 -19.78 25.72
C GLU A 76 9.02 -19.86 27.15
N GLU A 77 8.61 -21.07 27.59
CA GLU A 77 8.52 -21.37 29.05
C GLU A 77 9.94 -21.42 29.58
N GLU A 78 10.37 -20.39 30.30
CA GLU A 78 11.49 -20.48 31.22
C GLU A 78 11.15 -21.49 32.29
N LYS A 79 11.69 -22.70 32.20
CA LYS A 79 11.70 -23.65 33.32
C LYS A 79 12.89 -23.40 34.22
N GLU A 80 12.65 -22.69 35.33
CA GLU A 80 13.50 -22.81 36.49
C GLU A 80 13.45 -24.25 37.04
N GLY A 81 14.61 -24.82 37.17
CA GLY A 81 15.13 -25.79 38.09
C GLY A 81 14.37 -27.03 38.51
N GLY A 82 14.90 -28.19 38.16
CA GLY A 82 14.91 -29.35 39.07
C GLY A 82 14.17 -30.62 38.65
N GLY A 83 14.88 -31.57 38.04
CA GLY A 83 14.63 -32.98 38.33
C GLY A 83 13.97 -33.87 37.29
N LYS A 84 14.80 -34.81 36.75
CA LYS A 84 14.51 -36.12 36.14
C LYS A 84 13.99 -36.16 34.69
N ALA A 85 14.87 -36.75 33.88
CA ALA A 85 14.71 -37.10 32.49
C ALA A 85 13.44 -37.89 32.18
N THR A 86 12.69 -37.42 31.19
CA THR A 86 11.88 -38.27 30.30
C THR A 86 12.14 -37.76 28.88
N THR A 87 12.72 -38.65 28.07
CA THR A 87 13.10 -38.39 26.67
C THR A 87 11.83 -38.17 25.85
N THR A 88 11.42 -36.92 25.69
CA THR A 88 10.46 -36.54 24.66
C THR A 88 11.29 -35.96 23.51
N GLN A 89 11.27 -36.62 22.36
CA GLN A 89 11.88 -36.13 21.15
C GLN A 89 11.25 -34.77 20.81
N MET A 90 11.96 -33.69 21.12
CA MET A 90 11.62 -32.39 20.64
C MET A 90 11.87 -32.37 19.13
N LEU A 91 10.80 -32.29 18.35
CA LEU A 91 10.85 -31.86 16.98
C LEU A 91 11.44 -30.46 16.96
N GLN A 92 12.73 -30.35 16.67
CA GLN A 92 13.37 -29.06 16.40
C GLN A 92 12.82 -28.53 15.08
N THR A 93 11.72 -27.82 15.14
CA THR A 93 11.27 -26.99 14.02
C THR A 93 12.29 -25.86 13.89
N ARG A 94 13.19 -25.98 12.91
CA ARG A 94 14.13 -24.91 12.58
C ARG A 94 13.32 -23.68 12.19
N ARG A 95 13.22 -22.72 13.11
CA ARG A 95 12.73 -21.37 12.81
C ARG A 95 13.56 -20.81 11.64
N ARG A 96 12.98 -20.72 10.45
CA ARG A 96 13.49 -19.83 9.43
C ARG A 96 13.25 -18.42 9.95
N ARG A 97 14.31 -17.73 10.40
CA ARG A 97 14.25 -16.28 10.57
C ARG A 97 13.75 -15.72 9.24
N LYS A 98 12.57 -15.10 9.25
CA LYS A 98 12.06 -14.43 8.05
C LYS A 98 13.09 -13.40 7.62
N THR A 99 13.66 -13.62 6.46
CA THR A 99 14.53 -12.63 5.83
C THR A 99 13.66 -11.51 5.28
N HIS A 100 14.08 -10.27 5.44
CA HIS A 100 13.50 -9.10 4.78
C HIS A 100 13.12 -9.41 3.33
N THR A 101 11.92 -9.00 2.90
CA THR A 101 11.46 -9.17 1.51
C THR A 101 12.22 -8.21 0.60
N PRO A 102 13.11 -8.69 -0.31
CA PRO A 102 13.93 -7.84 -1.15
C PRO A 102 13.09 -6.92 -2.06
N ALA A 103 13.64 -5.77 -2.47
CA ALA A 103 12.96 -4.83 -3.38
C ALA A 103 12.47 -5.50 -4.66
N ALA A 104 13.28 -6.36 -5.27
CA ALA A 104 12.91 -7.10 -6.48
C ALA A 104 11.69 -8.03 -6.29
N GLU A 105 11.43 -8.50 -5.08
CA GLU A 105 10.26 -9.29 -4.76
C GLU A 105 9.06 -8.39 -4.41
N ARG A 106 9.30 -7.30 -3.66
CA ARG A 106 8.27 -6.30 -3.36
C ARG A 106 7.67 -5.69 -4.62
N THR A 107 8.50 -5.35 -5.64
CA THR A 107 8.00 -4.82 -6.93
C THR A 107 7.07 -5.77 -7.68
N LYS A 108 7.11 -7.07 -7.40
CA LYS A 108 6.15 -8.04 -7.97
C LYS A 108 4.83 -8.10 -7.22
N LYS A 109 4.88 -7.88 -5.89
CA LYS A 109 3.72 -7.99 -4.99
C LYS A 109 2.99 -6.67 -4.78
N VAL A 110 3.65 -5.54 -5.06
CA VAL A 110 3.15 -4.18 -4.77
C VAL A 110 2.97 -3.40 -6.06
N GLY A 111 1.78 -2.85 -6.28
CA GLY A 111 1.51 -1.86 -7.29
C GLY A 111 1.69 -0.44 -6.73
N LEU A 112 2.24 0.47 -7.50
CA LEU A 112 2.41 1.87 -7.10
C LEU A 112 1.83 2.82 -8.16
N CYS A 113 0.94 3.72 -7.71
CA CYS A 113 0.45 4.84 -8.50
C CYS A 113 1.01 6.15 -7.92
N PHE A 114 1.72 6.89 -8.74
CA PHE A 114 2.25 8.21 -8.41
C PHE A 114 1.16 9.29 -8.45
N GLN A 115 1.46 10.45 -7.88
CA GLN A 115 0.56 11.61 -7.81
C GLN A 115 0.00 12.05 -9.18
N PHE A 116 0.83 12.02 -10.23
CA PHE A 116 0.44 12.36 -11.61
C PHE A 116 0.78 11.19 -12.55
N PRO A 117 0.00 10.08 -12.51
CA PRO A 117 0.34 8.88 -13.25
C PRO A 117 0.34 9.08 -14.76
N GLU A 118 -0.41 10.05 -15.29
CA GLU A 118 -0.44 10.40 -16.69
C GLU A 118 0.91 10.88 -17.26
N ARG A 119 1.85 11.27 -16.40
CA ARG A 119 3.22 11.61 -16.79
C ARG A 119 4.09 10.41 -17.08
N HIS A 120 3.63 9.22 -16.68
CA HIS A 120 4.35 7.97 -16.80
C HIS A 120 3.74 7.02 -17.83
N PHE A 121 2.66 7.43 -18.51
CA PHE A 121 2.08 6.66 -19.60
C PHE A 121 3.03 6.64 -20.80
N LEU A 122 3.27 5.43 -21.32
CA LEU A 122 4.17 5.17 -22.45
C LEU A 122 3.39 4.81 -23.73
N GLY A 123 2.21 4.21 -23.58
CA GLY A 123 1.30 3.88 -24.66
C GLY A 123 0.60 5.10 -25.23
N ARG A 124 0.34 5.09 -26.53
CA ARG A 124 -0.44 6.10 -27.22
C ARG A 124 -1.93 5.90 -27.01
N THR A 125 -2.37 4.63 -27.03
CA THR A 125 -3.74 4.20 -26.77
C THR A 125 -3.83 3.48 -25.43
N ILE A 126 -5.07 3.30 -24.93
CA ILE A 126 -5.34 2.52 -23.71
C ILE A 126 -4.82 1.09 -23.89
N LEU A 127 -5.02 0.47 -25.05
CA LEU A 127 -4.54 -0.88 -25.33
C LEU A 127 -3.02 -0.96 -25.25
N GLU A 128 -2.31 -0.03 -25.89
CA GLU A 128 -0.85 0.02 -25.87
C GLU A 128 -0.31 0.19 -24.43
N GLU A 129 -0.94 1.04 -23.64
CA GLU A 129 -0.55 1.24 -22.24
C GLU A 129 -0.74 -0.03 -21.40
N LEU A 130 -1.90 -0.68 -21.51
CA LEU A 130 -2.21 -1.91 -20.78
C LEU A 130 -1.36 -3.11 -21.20
N THR A 131 -0.92 -3.15 -22.46
CA THR A 131 -0.10 -4.24 -23.00
C THR A 131 1.39 -3.91 -23.05
N PHE A 132 1.78 -2.76 -22.51
CA PHE A 132 3.17 -2.36 -22.46
C PHE A 132 4.01 -3.40 -21.70
N GLY A 133 5.12 -3.81 -22.31
CA GLY A 133 5.99 -4.84 -21.72
C GLY A 133 5.50 -6.27 -21.85
N TRP A 134 4.37 -6.53 -22.52
CA TRP A 134 3.94 -7.90 -22.77
C TRP A 134 4.92 -8.64 -23.69
N PRO A 135 5.14 -9.95 -23.45
CA PRO A 135 6.04 -10.75 -24.27
C PRO A 135 5.55 -10.85 -25.71
N GLN A 136 6.41 -10.58 -26.68
CA GLN A 136 6.08 -10.49 -28.11
C GLN A 136 6.32 -11.79 -28.88
N ASN A 137 7.02 -12.77 -28.27
CA ASN A 137 7.36 -14.01 -28.96
C ASN A 137 6.16 -15.01 -29.01
N ALA A 138 6.14 -15.88 -30.02
CA ALA A 138 5.07 -16.87 -30.23
C ALA A 138 4.94 -17.88 -29.07
N ARG A 139 6.05 -18.20 -28.38
CA ARG A 139 6.05 -19.12 -27.23
C ARG A 139 5.31 -18.60 -26.00
N SER A 140 5.03 -17.30 -25.96
CA SER A 140 4.36 -16.63 -24.85
C SER A 140 2.85 -16.51 -25.02
N PHE A 141 2.21 -17.30 -25.93
CA PHE A 141 0.77 -17.22 -26.17
C PHE A 141 -0.05 -17.47 -24.90
N ARG A 142 0.29 -18.50 -24.13
CA ARG A 142 -0.39 -18.80 -22.86
C ARG A 142 -0.28 -17.63 -21.87
N MET A 143 0.92 -17.12 -21.69
CA MET A 143 1.17 -15.95 -20.82
C MET A 143 0.38 -14.72 -21.27
N ARG A 144 0.33 -14.42 -22.58
CA ARG A 144 -0.46 -13.29 -23.10
C ARG A 144 -1.94 -13.48 -22.85
N ARG A 145 -2.46 -14.71 -22.96
CA ARG A 145 -3.86 -15.01 -22.64
C ARG A 145 -4.15 -14.78 -21.15
N GLU A 146 -3.29 -15.23 -20.26
CA GLU A 146 -3.41 -15.00 -18.83
C GLU A 146 -3.38 -13.50 -18.51
N LEU A 147 -2.44 -12.74 -19.09
CA LEU A 147 -2.36 -11.29 -18.97
C LEU A 147 -3.61 -10.59 -19.52
N ALA A 148 -4.19 -11.05 -20.62
CA ALA A 148 -5.42 -10.48 -21.16
C ALA A 148 -6.60 -10.68 -20.20
N GLU A 149 -6.72 -11.82 -19.55
CA GLU A 149 -7.79 -12.07 -18.58
C GLU A 149 -7.60 -11.22 -17.30
N THR A 150 -6.36 -11.07 -16.81
CA THR A 150 -6.10 -10.18 -15.66
C THR A 150 -6.38 -8.73 -16.02
N THR A 151 -6.01 -8.29 -17.22
CA THR A 151 -6.28 -6.93 -17.72
C THR A 151 -7.78 -6.66 -17.84
N LYS A 152 -8.57 -7.62 -18.36
CA LYS A 152 -10.04 -7.49 -18.40
C LYS A 152 -10.63 -7.36 -17.00
N ARG A 153 -10.15 -8.14 -16.03
CA ARG A 153 -10.57 -8.02 -14.62
C ARG A 153 -10.19 -6.65 -14.05
N ALA A 154 -8.98 -6.17 -14.32
CA ALA A 154 -8.51 -4.87 -13.90
C ALA A 154 -9.39 -3.73 -14.44
N LEU A 155 -9.73 -3.75 -15.73
CA LEU A 155 -10.62 -2.76 -16.34
C LEU A 155 -12.03 -2.77 -15.72
N ARG A 156 -12.59 -3.95 -15.42
CA ARG A 156 -13.87 -4.05 -14.70
C ARG A 156 -13.78 -3.47 -13.29
N ALA A 157 -12.69 -3.75 -12.58
CA ALA A 157 -12.48 -3.27 -11.21
C ALA A 157 -12.42 -1.75 -11.10
N VAL A 158 -12.01 -1.07 -12.19
CA VAL A 158 -11.95 0.39 -12.26
C VAL A 158 -13.09 1.02 -13.08
N ASP A 159 -14.13 0.26 -13.39
CA ASP A 159 -15.30 0.70 -14.18
C ASP A 159 -14.89 1.29 -15.56
N MET A 160 -13.96 0.62 -16.28
CA MET A 160 -13.49 1.00 -17.62
C MET A 160 -13.70 -0.10 -18.68
N GLN A 161 -14.45 -1.16 -18.38
CA GLN A 161 -14.65 -2.31 -19.29
C GLN A 161 -15.33 -1.95 -20.62
N GLU A 162 -16.15 -0.91 -20.64
CA GLU A 162 -16.87 -0.46 -21.85
C GLU A 162 -16.14 0.68 -22.59
N TYR A 163 -14.97 1.09 -22.09
CA TYR A 163 -14.22 2.18 -22.71
C TYR A 163 -13.46 1.68 -23.94
N PRO A 164 -13.52 2.38 -25.10
CA PRO A 164 -12.82 1.94 -26.32
C PRO A 164 -11.31 1.90 -26.09
N LEU A 165 -10.70 0.73 -26.28
CA LEU A 165 -9.27 0.50 -25.97
C LEU A 165 -8.34 1.23 -26.97
N GLU A 166 -8.84 1.57 -28.15
CA GLU A 166 -8.14 2.33 -29.19
C GLU A 166 -8.10 3.84 -28.91
N SER A 167 -8.83 4.29 -27.87
CA SER A 167 -8.83 5.71 -27.49
C SER A 167 -7.44 6.16 -27.08
N GLU A 168 -7.07 7.36 -27.49
CA GLU A 168 -5.79 7.96 -27.10
C GLU A 168 -5.80 8.32 -25.61
N VAL A 169 -4.75 7.89 -24.89
CA VAL A 169 -4.60 8.17 -23.46
C VAL A 169 -4.61 9.66 -23.15
N LYS A 170 -4.09 10.49 -24.08
CA LYS A 170 -4.05 11.95 -23.90
C LYS A 170 -5.42 12.59 -23.84
N THR A 171 -6.43 12.03 -24.54
CA THR A 171 -7.79 12.57 -24.60
C THR A 171 -8.65 12.23 -23.40
N LEU A 172 -8.18 11.31 -22.53
CA LEU A 172 -8.88 10.93 -21.31
C LEU A 172 -9.01 12.10 -20.33
N SER A 173 -10.16 12.19 -19.67
CA SER A 173 -10.29 13.08 -18.50
C SER A 173 -9.34 12.66 -17.37
N GLY A 174 -9.07 13.56 -16.43
CA GLY A 174 -8.22 13.26 -15.26
C GLY A 174 -8.68 12.02 -14.51
N GLY A 175 -9.99 11.88 -14.27
CA GLY A 175 -10.57 10.70 -13.60
C GLY A 175 -10.35 9.40 -14.38
N TYR A 176 -10.50 9.41 -15.69
CA TYR A 176 -10.20 8.24 -16.52
C TYR A 176 -8.71 7.92 -16.56
N LYS A 177 -7.84 8.93 -16.63
CA LYS A 177 -6.37 8.73 -16.52
C LYS A 177 -6.00 8.05 -15.19
N ARG A 178 -6.63 8.49 -14.10
CA ARG A 178 -6.39 7.89 -12.77
C ARG A 178 -6.87 6.43 -12.74
N ARG A 179 -8.06 6.15 -13.27
CA ARG A 179 -8.59 4.78 -13.36
C ARG A 179 -7.75 3.90 -14.28
N LEU A 180 -7.25 4.41 -15.39
CA LEU A 180 -6.33 3.67 -16.27
C LEU A 180 -5.03 3.31 -15.53
N ALA A 181 -4.43 4.25 -14.80
CA ALA A 181 -3.24 3.98 -14.01
C ALA A 181 -3.47 2.88 -12.97
N LEU A 182 -4.62 2.91 -12.29
CA LEU A 182 -5.02 1.83 -11.38
C LEU A 182 -5.18 0.50 -12.13
N ALA A 183 -5.81 0.49 -13.31
CA ALA A 183 -5.96 -0.71 -14.12
C ALA A 183 -4.61 -1.31 -14.54
N CYS A 184 -3.63 -0.48 -14.94
CA CYS A 184 -2.29 -0.93 -15.28
C CYS A 184 -1.59 -1.62 -14.10
N GLN A 185 -1.76 -1.11 -12.88
CA GLN A 185 -1.23 -1.78 -11.68
C GLN A 185 -1.98 -3.07 -11.37
N LEU A 186 -3.32 -3.03 -11.41
CA LEU A 186 -4.18 -4.18 -11.11
C LEU A 186 -4.01 -5.34 -12.10
N ALA A 187 -3.65 -5.05 -13.36
CA ALA A 187 -3.36 -6.08 -14.36
C ALA A 187 -2.20 -7.01 -13.97
N ARG A 188 -1.32 -6.56 -13.06
CA ARG A 188 -0.23 -7.34 -12.48
C ARG A 188 -0.65 -8.15 -11.26
N ASP A 189 -1.91 -8.04 -10.83
CA ASP A 189 -2.51 -8.65 -9.65
C ASP A 189 -1.70 -8.44 -8.36
N PRO A 190 -1.43 -7.18 -7.97
CA PRO A 190 -0.65 -6.88 -6.79
C PRO A 190 -1.44 -7.22 -5.52
N LYS A 191 -0.76 -7.70 -4.49
CA LYS A 191 -1.33 -7.93 -3.15
C LYS A 191 -1.51 -6.62 -2.36
N VAL A 192 -0.64 -5.67 -2.62
CA VAL A 192 -0.65 -4.33 -2.01
C VAL A 192 -0.72 -3.27 -3.10
N LEU A 193 -1.53 -2.25 -2.91
CA LEU A 193 -1.62 -1.10 -3.80
C LEU A 193 -1.24 0.17 -3.04
N CYS A 194 -0.12 0.78 -3.40
CA CYS A 194 0.35 2.04 -2.85
C CYS A 194 -0.07 3.19 -3.75
N LEU A 195 -0.71 4.22 -3.18
CA LEU A 195 -1.25 5.36 -3.91
C LEU A 195 -0.72 6.66 -3.29
N ASP A 196 -0.04 7.45 -4.09
CA ASP A 196 0.42 8.78 -3.69
C ASP A 196 -0.52 9.83 -4.30
N GLU A 197 -1.26 10.55 -3.45
CA GLU A 197 -2.24 11.57 -3.80
C GLU A 197 -3.24 11.15 -4.90
N PRO A 198 -4.02 10.06 -4.72
CA PRO A 198 -4.84 9.48 -5.79
C PRO A 198 -5.96 10.40 -6.27
N LEU A 199 -6.36 11.41 -5.51
CA LEU A 199 -7.44 12.34 -5.84
C LEU A 199 -6.93 13.73 -6.28
N ALA A 200 -5.63 13.98 -6.20
CA ALA A 200 -5.06 15.30 -6.50
C ALA A 200 -5.38 15.75 -7.93
N GLY A 201 -5.81 17.00 -8.08
CA GLY A 201 -6.10 17.61 -9.37
C GLY A 201 -7.38 17.13 -10.06
N LEU A 202 -8.20 16.30 -9.41
CA LEU A 202 -9.48 15.84 -9.93
C LEU A 202 -10.63 16.77 -9.50
N ASP A 203 -11.63 16.91 -10.40
CA ASP A 203 -12.91 17.51 -10.05
C ASP A 203 -13.69 16.62 -9.06
N TRP A 204 -14.71 17.21 -8.39
CA TRP A 204 -15.47 16.53 -7.33
C TRP A 204 -16.12 15.20 -7.76
N LYS A 205 -16.63 15.15 -9.01
CA LYS A 205 -17.25 13.92 -9.55
C LYS A 205 -16.21 12.83 -9.77
N SER A 206 -15.09 13.17 -10.41
CA SER A 206 -13.98 12.25 -10.63
C SER A 206 -13.38 11.75 -9.31
N ARG A 207 -13.28 12.60 -8.28
CA ARG A 207 -12.85 12.20 -6.92
C ARG A 207 -13.78 11.14 -6.35
N SER A 208 -15.10 11.40 -6.35
CA SER A 208 -16.12 10.46 -5.86
C SER A 208 -16.05 9.12 -6.60
N ASP A 209 -15.89 9.15 -7.93
CA ASP A 209 -15.81 7.92 -8.74
C ASP A 209 -14.54 7.12 -8.43
N VAL A 210 -13.39 7.77 -8.26
CA VAL A 210 -12.14 7.08 -7.86
C VAL A 210 -12.26 6.53 -6.43
N ALA A 211 -12.84 7.29 -5.49
CA ALA A 211 -13.06 6.83 -4.12
C ALA A 211 -13.93 5.55 -4.08
N LYS A 212 -15.01 5.49 -4.87
CA LYS A 212 -15.85 4.29 -5.00
C LYS A 212 -15.07 3.09 -5.55
N VAL A 213 -14.17 3.30 -6.50
CA VAL A 213 -13.28 2.24 -7.00
C VAL A 213 -12.39 1.73 -5.88
N LEU A 214 -11.75 2.62 -5.12
CA LEU A 214 -10.89 2.23 -4.00
C LEU A 214 -11.67 1.50 -2.90
N GLU A 215 -12.91 1.93 -2.60
CA GLU A 215 -13.79 1.26 -1.64
C GLU A 215 -14.14 -0.18 -2.04
N LYS A 216 -14.28 -0.45 -3.34
CA LYS A 216 -14.45 -1.82 -3.84
C LYS A 216 -13.16 -2.63 -3.69
N LEU A 217 -12.02 -2.05 -4.10
CA LEU A 217 -10.72 -2.73 -4.14
C LEU A 217 -10.18 -3.08 -2.74
N LYS A 218 -10.46 -2.28 -1.71
CA LYS A 218 -10.00 -2.52 -0.33
C LYS A 218 -10.54 -3.83 0.28
N ARG A 219 -11.62 -4.37 -0.27
CA ARG A 219 -12.23 -5.64 0.18
C ARG A 219 -11.41 -6.86 -0.23
N GLU A 220 -10.55 -6.71 -1.22
CA GLU A 220 -9.78 -7.82 -1.81
C GLU A 220 -8.28 -7.71 -1.52
N ARG A 221 -7.79 -6.51 -1.22
CA ARG A 221 -6.36 -6.23 -1.05
C ARG A 221 -6.08 -5.09 -0.09
N LEU A 222 -4.84 -5.00 0.35
CA LEU A 222 -4.35 -3.86 1.10
C LEU A 222 -4.13 -2.66 0.17
N ILE A 223 -4.71 -1.51 0.54
CA ILE A 223 -4.47 -0.22 -0.14
C ILE A 223 -3.83 0.73 0.86
N VAL A 224 -2.65 1.25 0.55
CA VAL A 224 -1.95 2.25 1.37
C VAL A 224 -1.97 3.57 0.63
N VAL A 225 -2.59 4.58 1.20
CA VAL A 225 -2.82 5.89 0.59
C VAL A 225 -2.08 6.97 1.36
N VAL A 226 -1.31 7.77 0.66
CA VAL A 226 -0.83 9.08 1.13
C VAL A 226 -1.68 10.15 0.48
N THR A 227 -2.28 11.05 1.26
CA THR A 227 -3.07 12.14 0.70
C THR A 227 -3.18 13.32 1.65
N HIS A 228 -3.35 14.50 1.07
CA HIS A 228 -3.79 15.72 1.75
C HIS A 228 -5.33 15.88 1.67
N ASP A 229 -6.02 15.16 0.79
CA ASP A 229 -7.48 15.11 0.66
C ASP A 229 -8.10 14.15 1.69
N VAL A 230 -7.87 14.40 2.98
CA VAL A 230 -8.23 13.51 4.09
C VAL A 230 -9.75 13.34 4.19
N GLU A 231 -10.55 14.40 3.95
CA GLU A 231 -12.00 14.39 4.09
C GLU A 231 -12.70 13.35 3.20
N GLU A 232 -12.26 13.20 1.96
CA GLU A 232 -12.80 12.21 1.03
C GLU A 232 -12.36 10.80 1.42
N MET A 233 -11.08 10.65 1.78
CA MET A 233 -10.50 9.34 2.07
C MET A 233 -10.92 8.78 3.43
N LYS A 234 -11.15 9.62 4.46
CA LYS A 234 -11.58 9.16 5.78
C LYS A 234 -12.91 8.41 5.76
N ARG A 235 -13.78 8.69 4.79
CA ARG A 235 -15.07 8.00 4.64
C ARG A 235 -14.93 6.53 4.24
N ILE A 236 -13.85 6.20 3.57
CA ILE A 236 -13.59 4.86 3.07
C ILE A 236 -12.38 4.19 3.72
N ALA A 237 -11.64 4.91 4.57
CA ALA A 237 -10.48 4.37 5.28
C ALA A 237 -10.92 3.42 6.41
N ASP A 238 -10.15 2.35 6.59
CA ASP A 238 -10.33 1.40 7.68
C ASP A 238 -9.32 1.66 8.81
N PHE A 239 -8.14 2.22 8.43
CA PHE A 239 -7.04 2.51 9.37
C PHE A 239 -6.38 3.83 9.00
N ALA A 240 -5.75 4.47 9.98
CA ALA A 240 -4.92 5.64 9.77
C ALA A 240 -3.66 5.57 10.64
N TYR A 241 -2.53 5.94 10.05
CA TYR A 241 -1.24 6.00 10.73
C TYR A 241 -0.59 7.36 10.47
N ARG A 242 -0.06 7.95 11.52
CA ARG A 242 0.68 9.21 11.43
C ARG A 242 2.17 8.95 11.31
N VAL A 243 2.76 9.48 10.25
CA VAL A 243 4.21 9.57 10.13
C VAL A 243 4.67 10.84 10.85
N ARG A 244 5.47 10.67 11.92
CA ARG A 244 5.97 11.79 12.75
C ARG A 244 6.94 12.68 11.98
N ASP A 245 7.04 13.93 12.43
CA ASP A 245 7.99 14.89 11.87
C ASP A 245 9.41 14.34 11.86
N ASN A 246 10.12 14.59 10.75
CA ASN A 246 11.47 14.07 10.49
C ASN A 246 11.55 12.52 10.43
N GLY A 247 10.44 11.84 10.12
CA GLY A 247 10.42 10.39 9.99
C GLY A 247 10.74 9.62 11.28
N LYS A 248 10.60 10.25 12.44
CA LYS A 248 10.88 9.63 13.74
C LYS A 248 9.75 8.71 14.20
N GLY A 249 9.53 7.63 13.47
CA GLY A 249 8.54 6.64 13.83
C GLY A 249 7.17 6.85 13.17
N ILE A 250 6.33 5.83 13.32
CA ILE A 250 4.94 5.82 12.85
C ILE A 250 4.08 5.49 14.06
N GLU A 251 3.04 6.25 14.28
CA GLU A 251 2.05 6.00 15.34
C GLU A 251 0.76 5.52 14.72
N GLU A 252 0.19 4.51 15.30
CA GLU A 252 -1.17 4.11 15.00
C GLU A 252 -2.11 5.13 15.59
N GLU A 253 -2.88 5.74 14.72
CA GLU A 253 -3.77 6.78 15.12
C GLU A 253 -5.17 6.37 15.05
N ILE A 254 -5.77 5.55 15.57
CA ILE A 254 -7.23 5.51 15.63
C ILE A 254 -7.84 4.26 15.08
N GLY A 255 -8.41 3.64 16.06
CA GLY A 255 -9.30 2.54 16.00
C GLY A 255 -10.44 2.70 15.03
N LEU A 256 -10.78 1.58 14.51
CA LEU A 256 -11.95 1.21 13.77
C LEU A 256 -13.21 1.79 14.38
N ALA A 257 -14.09 2.35 13.57
CA ALA A 257 -15.50 2.42 13.90
C ALA A 257 -16.04 0.98 13.98
N GLU A 258 -16.40 0.52 15.14
CA GLU A 258 -17.24 -0.67 15.29
C GLU A 258 -18.57 -0.42 14.57
N GLY A 259 -18.81 -1.12 13.45
CA GLY A 259 -20.08 -1.12 12.75
C GLY A 259 -20.25 -0.03 11.69
N GLY A 260 -19.73 -0.29 10.51
CA GLY A 260 -20.23 0.25 9.25
C GLY A 260 -20.26 1.77 9.11
N GLY A 261 -19.17 2.37 8.73
CA GLY A 261 -19.19 3.74 8.24
C GLY A 261 -18.20 4.68 8.89
N GLY A 262 -17.01 4.74 8.33
CA GLY A 262 -16.08 5.83 8.58
C GLY A 262 -15.25 5.73 9.87
N VAL A 263 -14.02 6.14 9.74
CA VAL A 263 -13.10 6.30 10.89
C VAL A 263 -13.55 7.51 11.71
N SER A 264 -13.84 7.31 13.02
CA SER A 264 -14.14 8.41 13.94
C SER A 264 -12.83 9.08 14.36
N TRP A 265 -12.46 10.16 13.68
CA TRP A 265 -11.23 10.92 13.91
C TRP A 265 -11.26 11.77 15.19
N PHE A 266 -12.41 11.86 15.88
CA PHE A 266 -12.68 12.91 16.86
C PHE A 266 -13.22 12.45 18.22
N GLU A 267 -13.38 11.15 18.48
CA GLU A 267 -14.05 10.70 19.72
C GLU A 267 -13.13 10.29 20.88
N LYS A 268 -11.81 10.24 20.69
CA LYS A 268 -10.90 10.18 21.86
C LYS A 268 -10.36 11.57 22.10
N GLY A 269 -11.01 12.25 23.06
CA GLY A 269 -10.57 13.54 23.55
C GLY A 269 -9.12 13.49 23.95
N ASP A 270 -8.45 14.53 23.63
CA ASP A 270 -7.28 15.13 24.18
C ASP A 270 -6.25 15.54 23.10
N GLU A 271 -5.21 16.15 23.46
CA GLU A 271 -4.15 16.84 22.75
C GLU A 271 -3.92 16.49 21.27
N THR A 272 -4.15 15.23 20.87
CA THR A 272 -3.98 14.74 19.49
C THR A 272 -5.03 15.34 18.54
N THR A 273 -6.28 15.46 18.99
CA THR A 273 -7.39 16.08 18.24
C THR A 273 -7.16 17.59 18.10
N ALA A 274 -6.62 18.23 19.15
CA ALA A 274 -6.27 19.64 19.13
C ALA A 274 -5.08 19.90 18.19
N ALA A 275 -4.09 19.03 18.16
CA ALA A 275 -2.96 19.09 17.23
C ALA A 275 -3.40 18.91 15.78
N LEU A 276 -4.28 17.94 15.48
CA LEU A 276 -4.87 17.78 14.16
C LEU A 276 -5.68 18.99 13.72
N LYS A 277 -6.53 19.53 14.61
CA LYS A 277 -7.27 20.76 14.34
C LYS A 277 -6.36 21.98 14.14
N SER A 278 -5.22 22.07 14.85
CA SER A 278 -4.26 23.16 14.66
C SER A 278 -3.44 23.01 13.38
N GLU A 279 -3.17 21.76 12.94
CA GLU A 279 -2.43 21.48 11.70
C GLU A 279 -3.28 21.51 10.43
N PHE A 280 -4.55 21.14 10.55
CA PHE A 280 -5.51 21.06 9.44
C PHE A 280 -6.72 22.00 9.62
N GLY A 281 -6.70 22.87 10.61
CA GLY A 281 -7.83 23.70 11.05
C GLY A 281 -8.34 24.72 10.04
N GLU A 282 -7.64 24.97 8.93
CA GLU A 282 -8.15 25.72 7.77
C GLU A 282 -8.70 24.81 6.67
N PHE A 283 -8.60 23.47 6.82
CA PHE A 283 -9.01 22.47 5.83
C PHE A 283 -10.09 21.49 6.37
N LEU A 284 -10.52 21.66 7.62
CA LEU A 284 -11.63 20.98 8.26
C LEU A 284 -12.82 21.91 8.43
#